data_c30144eb7ea5eac4fba19e28f0660b3b
#
_entry.id   c30144eb7ea5eac4fba19e28f0660b3b
#
_cell.length_a   1.000
_cell.length_b   1.000
_cell.length_c   1.000
_cell.angle_alpha   90.00
_cell.angle_beta   90.00
_cell.angle_gamma   90.00
#
_symmetry.space_group_name_H-M   'P 1'
#
loop_
_entity.id
_entity.type
_entity.pdbx_description
1 polymer ?
#
loop_
_entity_poly.entity_id
_entity_poly.type
_entity_poly.pdbx_seq_one_letter_code
_entity_poly.pdbx_strand_id
1 'polypeptide(L)'
;LVKAALLLVSDSAEQPLTITTGFPYSTYRIYKDMATEFLRKTHIIEFDASTYSNSGKRSVILDVQNVEVIPEIVGCTIALRKGEHQAEGNFFVLSCGFGTFESVLSMESGIVEQTMVSTHGLKYAVNMMMSELEKSHYLGFRNAHLMDEAFQKGYIILNRKNVDLREIRRNVLRSYYNEVISPNLRNVITD
;
A
#
# COMPACT_ATOMS: atom_id res chain seq x y z
N LEU A 1 -5.31 13.76 2.30
CA LEU A 1 -4.33 13.25 1.33
C LEU A 1 -4.75 13.54 -0.12
N VAL A 2 -5.95 13.13 -0.60
CA VAL A 2 -6.39 13.32 -2.01
C VAL A 2 -6.31 14.79 -2.46
N LYS A 3 -6.87 15.74 -1.69
CA LYS A 3 -6.79 17.17 -2.02
C LYS A 3 -5.36 17.69 -2.11
N ALA A 4 -4.45 17.21 -1.25
CA ALA A 4 -3.05 17.59 -1.30
C ALA A 4 -2.36 17.02 -2.56
N ALA A 5 -2.64 15.76 -2.92
CA ALA A 5 -2.11 15.16 -4.13
C ALA A 5 -2.61 15.89 -5.38
N LEU A 6 -3.91 16.20 -5.44
CA LEU A 6 -4.49 16.97 -6.56
C LEU A 6 -3.83 18.34 -6.69
N LEU A 7 -3.59 19.04 -5.58
CA LEU A 7 -2.92 20.34 -5.58
C LEU A 7 -1.49 20.26 -6.11
N LEU A 8 -0.74 19.20 -5.75
CA LEU A 8 0.65 19.04 -6.14
C LEU A 8 0.86 18.71 -7.63
N VAL A 9 -0.12 18.05 -8.26
CA VAL A 9 -0.01 17.62 -9.66
C VAL A 9 -0.75 18.54 -10.64
N SER A 10 -1.48 19.55 -10.15
CA SER A 10 -2.21 20.47 -11.01
C SER A 10 -1.35 21.68 -11.37
N ASP A 11 -0.88 21.72 -12.61
CA ASP A 11 -0.18 22.89 -13.17
C ASP A 11 -1.14 24.00 -13.58
N SER A 12 -2.41 23.66 -13.83
CA SER A 12 -3.44 24.59 -14.30
C SER A 12 -4.82 24.14 -13.82
N ALA A 13 -5.58 25.09 -13.26
CA ALA A 13 -6.97 24.89 -12.85
C ALA A 13 -7.94 24.76 -14.03
N GLU A 14 -7.49 25.05 -15.25
CA GLU A 14 -8.33 25.10 -16.45
C GLU A 14 -8.46 23.75 -17.17
N GLN A 15 -7.61 22.77 -16.83
CA GLN A 15 -7.65 21.46 -17.46
C GLN A 15 -8.42 20.44 -16.63
N PRO A 16 -9.36 19.68 -17.23
CA PRO A 16 -10.00 18.58 -16.55
C PRO A 16 -9.00 17.47 -16.20
N LEU A 17 -9.14 16.91 -15.02
CA LEU A 17 -8.24 15.87 -14.52
C LEU A 17 -8.84 14.48 -14.72
N THR A 18 -7.97 13.54 -15.05
CA THR A 18 -8.25 12.10 -14.97
C THR A 18 -7.45 11.52 -13.81
N ILE A 19 -8.10 10.78 -12.93
CA ILE A 19 -7.46 10.11 -11.79
C ILE A 19 -7.49 8.61 -12.03
N THR A 20 -6.32 7.98 -11.96
CA THR A 20 -6.21 6.51 -11.79
C THR A 20 -5.79 6.22 -10.36
N THR A 21 -6.53 5.35 -9.68
CA THR A 21 -6.22 4.93 -8.29
C THR A 21 -6.45 3.43 -8.13
N GLY A 22 -5.90 2.86 -7.05
CA GLY A 22 -6.01 1.43 -6.79
C GLY A 22 -6.46 1.12 -5.38
N PHE A 23 -7.04 -0.07 -5.25
CA PHE A 23 -7.28 -0.74 -3.97
C PHE A 23 -6.75 -2.17 -4.03
N PRO A 24 -6.39 -2.76 -2.88
CA PRO A 24 -6.09 -4.18 -2.81
C PRO A 24 -7.21 -5.00 -3.45
N TYR A 25 -6.87 -6.06 -4.16
CA TYR A 25 -7.83 -6.90 -4.89
C TYR A 25 -8.98 -7.38 -3.99
N SER A 26 -8.68 -7.72 -2.72
CA SER A 26 -9.68 -8.15 -1.74
C SER A 26 -10.74 -7.09 -1.42
N THR A 27 -10.43 -5.80 -1.57
CA THR A 27 -11.32 -4.68 -1.22
C THR A 27 -11.74 -3.85 -2.44
N TYR A 28 -11.14 -4.08 -3.58
CA TYR A 28 -11.37 -3.33 -4.82
C TYR A 28 -12.86 -3.24 -5.18
N ARG A 29 -13.56 -4.40 -5.22
CA ARG A 29 -14.99 -4.45 -5.57
C ARG A 29 -15.87 -3.71 -4.60
N ILE A 30 -15.46 -3.62 -3.33
CA ILE A 30 -16.22 -2.94 -2.27
C ILE A 30 -16.10 -1.43 -2.40
N TYR A 31 -14.91 -0.92 -2.71
CA TYR A 31 -14.62 0.51 -2.65
C TYR A 31 -14.62 1.22 -4.01
N LYS A 32 -14.63 0.50 -5.12
CA LYS A 32 -14.56 1.06 -6.47
C LYS A 32 -15.58 2.17 -6.72
N ASP A 33 -16.86 1.85 -6.53
CA ASP A 33 -17.95 2.79 -6.86
C ASP A 33 -17.94 4.00 -5.93
N MET A 34 -17.75 3.78 -4.64
CA MET A 34 -17.64 4.84 -3.63
C MET A 34 -16.45 5.76 -3.90
N ALA A 35 -15.29 5.22 -4.27
CA ALA A 35 -14.12 6.01 -4.61
C ALA A 35 -14.33 6.82 -5.89
N THR A 36 -14.97 6.21 -6.90
CA THR A 36 -15.32 6.90 -8.14
C THR A 36 -16.23 8.08 -7.88
N GLU A 37 -17.30 7.90 -7.11
CA GLU A 37 -18.23 8.97 -6.76
C GLU A 37 -17.55 10.06 -5.93
N PHE A 38 -16.73 9.68 -4.97
CA PHE A 38 -16.01 10.63 -4.11
C PHE A 38 -15.01 11.49 -4.89
N LEU A 39 -14.32 10.92 -5.87
CA LEU A 39 -13.25 11.59 -6.63
C LEU A 39 -13.79 12.35 -7.85
N ARG A 40 -14.79 11.83 -8.56
CA ARG A 40 -15.33 12.41 -9.80
C ARG A 40 -16.26 13.58 -9.53
N LYS A 41 -15.68 14.71 -9.18
CA LYS A 41 -16.39 15.98 -8.97
C LYS A 41 -15.42 17.15 -9.01
N THR A 42 -15.95 18.34 -8.99
CA THR A 42 -15.16 19.56 -8.77
C THR A 42 -14.70 19.65 -7.32
N HIS A 43 -13.40 19.79 -7.12
CA HIS A 43 -12.76 19.95 -5.81
C HIS A 43 -12.33 21.41 -5.61
N ILE A 44 -12.80 22.02 -4.53
CA ILE A 44 -12.32 23.33 -4.07
C ILE A 44 -11.28 23.07 -2.98
N ILE A 45 -10.05 23.54 -3.20
CA ILE A 45 -8.94 23.33 -2.30
C ILE A 45 -8.43 24.67 -1.81
N GLU A 46 -8.64 24.95 -0.53
CA GLU A 46 -8.08 26.12 0.15
C GLU A 46 -6.79 25.71 0.84
N PHE A 47 -5.75 26.52 0.67
CA PHE A 47 -4.45 26.29 1.29
C PHE A 47 -3.78 27.63 1.65
N ASP A 48 -2.92 27.59 2.65
CA ASP A 48 -2.12 28.75 3.06
C ASP A 48 -0.76 28.71 2.37
N ALA A 49 -0.54 29.67 1.50
CA ALA A 49 0.71 29.84 0.77
C ALA A 49 1.70 30.81 1.45
N SER A 50 1.38 31.30 2.66
CA SER A 50 2.18 32.32 3.36
C SER A 50 3.63 31.89 3.63
N THR A 51 3.87 30.58 3.77
CA THR A 51 5.22 30.01 3.96
C THR A 51 6.11 30.13 2.70
N TYR A 52 5.50 30.21 1.52
CA TYR A 52 6.22 30.17 0.22
C TYR A 52 6.03 31.45 -0.61
N SER A 53 5.02 32.26 -0.29
CA SER A 53 4.73 33.50 -1.00
C SER A 53 3.99 34.48 -0.10
N ASN A 54 4.12 35.79 -0.41
CA ASN A 54 3.41 36.85 0.31
C ASN A 54 1.88 36.89 0.08
N SER A 55 1.31 35.89 -0.58
CA SER A 55 -0.07 35.90 -1.05
C SER A 55 -1.10 35.29 -0.08
N GLY A 56 -0.68 34.81 1.08
CA GLY A 56 -1.58 34.30 2.12
C GLY A 56 -2.43 33.11 1.68
N LYS A 57 -3.71 33.11 2.07
CA LYS A 57 -4.66 32.04 1.70
C LYS A 57 -5.02 32.10 0.22
N ARG A 58 -5.00 30.95 -0.43
CA ARG A 58 -5.38 30.76 -1.83
C ARG A 58 -6.42 29.66 -1.95
N SER A 59 -7.17 29.70 -3.04
CA SER A 59 -8.12 28.67 -3.44
C SER A 59 -7.84 28.24 -4.87
N VAL A 60 -7.88 26.93 -5.10
CA VAL A 60 -7.79 26.34 -6.45
C VAL A 60 -9.03 25.47 -6.64
N ILE A 61 -9.60 25.58 -7.84
CA ILE A 61 -10.75 24.76 -8.28
C ILE A 61 -10.21 23.75 -9.28
N LEU A 62 -10.42 22.47 -9.00
CA LEU A 62 -9.96 21.35 -9.84
C LEU A 62 -11.15 20.50 -10.24
N ASP A 63 -11.34 20.31 -11.54
CA ASP A 63 -12.43 19.48 -12.06
C ASP A 63 -11.92 18.09 -12.42
N VAL A 64 -12.39 17.07 -11.70
CA VAL A 64 -12.08 15.67 -11.95
C VAL A 64 -13.23 15.07 -12.77
N GLN A 65 -13.01 14.88 -14.06
CA GLN A 65 -14.01 14.35 -14.98
C GLN A 65 -14.00 12.84 -15.08
N ASN A 66 -12.81 12.24 -15.06
CA ASN A 66 -12.65 10.79 -15.20
C ASN A 66 -11.93 10.20 -13.98
N VAL A 67 -12.44 9.06 -13.52
CA VAL A 67 -11.83 8.28 -12.44
C VAL A 67 -11.79 6.82 -12.86
N GLU A 68 -10.59 6.28 -12.91
CA GLU A 68 -10.34 4.87 -13.14
C GLU A 68 -9.87 4.22 -11.84
N VAL A 69 -10.61 3.23 -11.37
CA VAL A 69 -10.26 2.48 -10.15
C VAL A 69 -9.94 1.06 -10.56
N ILE A 70 -8.72 0.61 -10.25
CA ILE A 70 -8.20 -0.71 -10.62
C ILE A 70 -7.69 -1.46 -9.38
N PRO A 71 -7.58 -2.79 -9.40
CA PRO A 71 -6.82 -3.51 -8.37
C PRO A 71 -5.35 -3.06 -8.37
N GLU A 72 -4.74 -2.85 -7.20
CA GLU A 72 -3.34 -2.41 -7.07
C GLU A 72 -2.38 -3.34 -7.82
N ILE A 73 -2.58 -4.65 -7.69
CA ILE A 73 -1.75 -5.66 -8.36
C ILE A 73 -1.83 -5.59 -9.91
N VAL A 74 -2.97 -5.15 -10.45
CA VAL A 74 -3.12 -4.89 -11.90
C VAL A 74 -2.28 -3.70 -12.30
N GLY A 75 -2.29 -2.62 -11.51
CA GLY A 75 -1.43 -1.46 -11.73
C GLY A 75 0.05 -1.80 -11.70
N CYS A 76 0.49 -2.63 -10.74
CA CYS A 76 1.86 -3.16 -10.68
C CYS A 76 2.20 -3.96 -11.95
N THR A 77 1.29 -4.79 -12.42
CA THR A 77 1.49 -5.60 -13.63
C THR A 77 1.62 -4.73 -14.88
N ILE A 78 0.78 -3.71 -15.02
CA ILE A 78 0.86 -2.75 -16.13
C ILE A 78 2.20 -2.02 -16.11
N ALA A 79 2.66 -1.57 -14.93
CA ALA A 79 3.94 -0.89 -14.78
C ALA A 79 5.13 -1.79 -15.19
N LEU A 80 5.07 -3.08 -14.86
CA LEU A 80 6.09 -4.05 -15.27
C LEU A 80 6.04 -4.39 -16.78
N ARG A 81 4.85 -4.38 -17.40
CA ARG A 81 4.70 -4.67 -18.84
C ARG A 81 5.02 -3.50 -19.72
N LYS A 82 4.73 -2.28 -19.28
CA LYS A 82 4.76 -1.06 -20.12
C LYS A 82 5.61 0.06 -19.54
N GLY A 83 6.23 -0.14 -18.39
CA GLY A 83 7.08 0.84 -17.74
C GLY A 83 8.48 0.94 -18.34
N GLU A 84 9.36 1.66 -17.68
CA GLU A 84 10.74 1.90 -18.11
C GLU A 84 11.56 0.60 -18.19
N HIS A 85 11.31 -0.35 -17.27
CA HIS A 85 11.94 -1.67 -17.22
C HIS A 85 10.89 -2.75 -17.54
N GLN A 86 10.72 -3.04 -18.82
CA GLN A 86 9.70 -3.99 -19.27
C GLN A 86 10.09 -5.44 -18.97
N ALA A 87 9.16 -6.17 -18.35
CA ALA A 87 9.27 -7.62 -18.16
C ALA A 87 8.62 -8.34 -19.34
N GLU A 88 9.35 -9.26 -19.97
CA GLU A 88 8.90 -10.07 -21.09
C GLU A 88 8.48 -11.48 -20.62
N GLY A 89 7.77 -12.20 -21.49
CA GLY A 89 7.35 -13.58 -21.24
C GLY A 89 6.27 -13.69 -20.15
N ASN A 90 6.19 -14.86 -19.53
CA ASN A 90 5.25 -15.15 -18.44
C ASN A 90 5.97 -14.97 -17.11
N PHE A 91 5.35 -14.26 -16.16
CA PHE A 91 5.94 -14.04 -14.84
C PHE A 91 4.87 -13.83 -13.76
N PHE A 92 5.23 -14.15 -12.53
CA PHE A 92 4.44 -13.77 -11.35
C PHE A 92 4.81 -12.38 -10.87
N VAL A 93 3.78 -11.59 -10.57
CA VAL A 93 3.92 -10.32 -9.86
C VAL A 93 3.63 -10.56 -8.39
N LEU A 94 4.56 -10.20 -7.52
CA LEU A 94 4.42 -10.26 -6.07
C LEU A 94 4.53 -8.85 -5.51
N SER A 95 3.46 -8.35 -4.94
CA SER A 95 3.42 -7.05 -4.27
C SER A 95 3.43 -7.26 -2.76
N CYS A 96 4.57 -6.97 -2.13
CA CYS A 96 4.78 -7.12 -0.69
C CYS A 96 4.57 -5.78 0.01
N GLY A 97 3.32 -5.44 0.30
CA GLY A 97 2.96 -4.21 1.00
C GLY A 97 2.93 -4.38 2.53
N PHE A 98 2.81 -3.25 3.24
CA PHE A 98 2.63 -3.26 4.69
C PHE A 98 1.24 -3.80 5.09
N GLY A 99 0.18 -3.34 4.42
CA GLY A 99 -1.21 -3.74 4.70
C GLY A 99 -1.62 -5.06 4.05
N THR A 100 -1.20 -5.27 2.80
CA THR A 100 -1.56 -6.44 1.98
C THR A 100 -0.34 -7.04 1.28
N PHE A 101 -0.39 -8.36 1.11
CA PHE A 101 0.43 -9.10 0.18
C PHE A 101 -0.47 -9.52 -0.98
N GLU A 102 -0.05 -9.24 -2.20
CA GLU A 102 -0.80 -9.58 -3.40
C GLU A 102 0.07 -10.33 -4.40
N SER A 103 -0.54 -11.21 -5.17
CA SER A 103 0.14 -11.90 -6.27
C SER A 103 -0.80 -12.11 -7.46
N VAL A 104 -0.22 -12.19 -8.66
CA VAL A 104 -0.93 -12.54 -9.89
C VAL A 104 0.04 -13.10 -10.93
N LEU A 105 -0.42 -14.05 -11.75
CA LEU A 105 0.28 -14.50 -12.95
C LEU A 105 -0.03 -13.55 -14.11
N SER A 106 1.03 -13.03 -14.74
CA SER A 106 0.97 -12.29 -15.99
C SER A 106 1.53 -13.14 -17.12
N MET A 107 0.72 -13.41 -18.12
CA MET A 107 1.10 -14.07 -19.34
C MET A 107 1.24 -13.04 -20.48
N GLU A 108 1.86 -13.42 -21.59
CA GLU A 108 1.92 -12.54 -22.79
C GLU A 108 0.53 -12.18 -23.31
N SER A 109 -0.44 -13.09 -23.16
CA SER A 109 -1.85 -12.88 -23.52
C SER A 109 -2.63 -11.97 -22.56
N GLY A 110 -2.10 -11.66 -21.39
CA GLY A 110 -2.74 -10.84 -20.36
C GLY A 110 -2.60 -11.38 -18.96
N ILE A 111 -3.39 -10.81 -18.06
CA ILE A 111 -3.44 -11.19 -16.64
C ILE A 111 -4.38 -12.38 -16.46
N VAL A 112 -3.93 -13.38 -15.72
CA VAL A 112 -4.74 -14.55 -15.36
C VAL A 112 -5.49 -14.24 -14.05
N GLU A 113 -6.74 -13.77 -14.17
CA GLU A 113 -7.52 -13.27 -13.03
C GLU A 113 -7.72 -14.31 -11.90
N GLN A 114 -7.84 -15.59 -12.26
CA GLN A 114 -8.02 -16.69 -11.29
C GLN A 114 -6.82 -16.83 -10.33
N THR A 115 -5.66 -16.30 -10.72
CA THR A 115 -4.44 -16.34 -9.90
C THR A 115 -4.24 -15.11 -9.02
N MET A 116 -5.21 -14.16 -9.05
CA MET A 116 -5.14 -13.00 -8.16
C MET A 116 -5.39 -13.40 -6.71
N VAL A 117 -4.41 -13.14 -5.88
CA VAL A 117 -4.48 -13.34 -4.43
C VAL A 117 -4.22 -12.01 -3.72
N SER A 118 -4.99 -11.75 -2.68
CA SER A 118 -4.76 -10.62 -1.76
C SER A 118 -4.96 -11.13 -0.33
N THR A 119 -3.92 -11.00 0.49
CA THR A 119 -3.89 -11.46 1.87
C THR A 119 -3.13 -10.47 2.76
N HIS A 120 -2.88 -10.84 4.03
CA HIS A 120 -2.22 -9.97 5.01
C HIS A 120 -0.78 -9.63 4.60
N GLY A 121 -0.45 -8.32 4.64
CA GLY A 121 0.90 -7.81 4.41
C GLY A 121 1.79 -7.87 5.66
N LEU A 122 2.92 -7.18 5.60
CA LEU A 122 3.97 -7.22 6.62
C LEU A 122 3.49 -6.79 8.03
N LYS A 123 2.42 -5.99 8.11
CA LYS A 123 1.76 -5.62 9.37
C LYS A 123 1.40 -6.84 10.23
N TYR A 124 1.10 -7.98 9.60
CA TYR A 124 0.83 -9.23 10.32
C TYR A 124 2.05 -9.68 11.13
N ALA A 125 3.24 -9.70 10.53
CA ALA A 125 4.48 -10.05 11.23
C ALA A 125 4.86 -9.02 12.32
N VAL A 126 4.63 -7.73 12.07
CA VAL A 126 4.83 -6.67 13.06
C VAL A 126 3.93 -6.86 14.28
N ASN A 127 2.66 -7.21 14.06
CA ASN A 127 1.72 -7.50 15.14
C ASN A 127 2.12 -8.77 15.92
N MET A 128 2.59 -9.82 15.24
CA MET A 128 3.12 -11.01 15.91
C MET A 128 4.31 -10.66 16.81
N MET A 129 5.26 -9.85 16.31
CA MET A 129 6.40 -9.41 17.10
C MET A 129 5.95 -8.59 18.33
N MET A 130 4.95 -7.72 18.15
CA MET A 130 4.38 -6.95 19.25
C MET A 130 3.81 -7.88 20.34
N SER A 131 3.04 -8.89 19.95
CA SER A 131 2.46 -9.87 20.88
C SER A 131 3.53 -10.68 21.62
N GLU A 132 4.63 -11.06 20.96
CA GLU A 132 5.74 -11.77 21.61
C GLU A 132 6.47 -10.88 22.62
N LEU A 133 6.66 -9.60 22.32
CA LEU A 133 7.25 -8.63 23.23
C LEU A 133 6.35 -8.34 24.44
N GLU A 134 5.04 -8.23 24.25
CA GLU A 134 4.07 -8.06 25.32
C GLU A 134 4.14 -9.22 26.33
N LYS A 135 4.22 -10.46 25.84
CA LYS A 135 4.35 -11.65 26.68
C LYS A 135 5.67 -11.67 27.47
N SER A 136 6.79 -11.30 26.83
CA SER A 136 8.12 -11.41 27.42
C SER A 136 8.48 -10.23 28.33
N HIS A 137 7.90 -9.06 28.12
CA HIS A 137 8.24 -7.82 28.83
C HIS A 137 7.08 -7.21 29.65
N TYR A 138 5.91 -7.83 29.65
CA TYR A 138 4.70 -7.37 30.36
C TYR A 138 4.31 -5.92 30.03
N LEU A 139 4.53 -5.50 28.80
CA LEU A 139 4.32 -4.14 28.32
C LEU A 139 3.15 -4.09 27.34
N GLY A 140 2.17 -3.25 27.63
CA GLY A 140 1.10 -2.93 26.66
C GLY A 140 1.61 -1.98 25.59
N PHE A 141 2.12 -2.50 24.46
CA PHE A 141 2.48 -1.67 23.32
C PHE A 141 1.22 -1.22 22.58
N ARG A 142 0.92 0.06 22.64
CA ARG A 142 -0.23 0.64 21.93
C ARG A 142 0.14 1.40 20.67
N ASN A 143 1.43 1.61 20.42
CA ASN A 143 1.88 2.42 19.29
C ASN A 143 2.43 1.52 18.16
N ALA A 144 1.58 1.24 17.17
CA ALA A 144 1.94 0.44 16.01
C ALA A 144 3.08 1.06 15.17
N HIS A 145 3.22 2.39 15.17
CA HIS A 145 4.29 3.07 14.43
C HIS A 145 5.66 2.85 15.08
N LEU A 146 5.75 2.95 16.42
CA LEU A 146 6.99 2.64 17.13
C LEU A 146 7.40 1.17 16.94
N MET A 147 6.42 0.28 16.84
CA MET A 147 6.70 -1.15 16.63
C MET A 147 7.18 -1.40 15.19
N ASP A 148 6.63 -0.72 14.19
CA ASP A 148 7.11 -0.79 12.81
C ASP A 148 8.54 -0.28 12.69
N GLU A 149 8.87 0.85 13.30
CA GLU A 149 10.25 1.34 13.38
C GLU A 149 11.19 0.34 14.06
N ALA A 150 10.77 -0.23 15.18
CA ALA A 150 11.57 -1.22 15.91
C ALA A 150 11.78 -2.49 15.08
N PHE A 151 10.76 -2.92 14.34
CA PHE A 151 10.84 -4.04 13.41
C PHE A 151 11.87 -3.78 12.31
N GLN A 152 11.87 -2.59 11.72
CA GLN A 152 12.83 -2.19 10.69
C GLN A 152 14.26 -2.10 11.26
N LYS A 153 14.44 -1.43 12.39
CA LYS A 153 15.75 -1.25 13.06
C LYS A 153 16.32 -2.54 13.63
N GLY A 154 15.47 -3.48 14.04
CA GLY A 154 15.85 -4.74 14.69
C GLY A 154 16.18 -4.60 16.16
N TYR A 155 15.84 -3.49 16.82
CA TYR A 155 15.94 -3.26 18.23
C TYR A 155 14.91 -2.26 18.72
N ILE A 156 14.64 -2.29 20.05
CA ILE A 156 13.81 -1.29 20.73
C ILE A 156 14.47 -0.89 22.05
N ILE A 157 14.25 0.35 22.46
CA ILE A 157 14.70 0.84 23.78
C ILE A 157 13.54 0.73 24.75
N LEU A 158 13.64 -0.16 25.72
CA LEU A 158 12.66 -0.36 26.79
C LEU A 158 13.31 -0.08 28.14
N ASN A 159 12.71 0.78 28.94
CA ASN A 159 13.25 1.14 30.28
C ASN A 159 14.75 1.50 30.25
N ARG A 160 15.17 2.29 29.27
CA ARG A 160 16.58 2.70 29.01
C ARG A 160 17.53 1.54 28.67
N LYS A 161 17.03 0.37 28.38
CA LYS A 161 17.81 -0.79 27.91
C LYS A 161 17.53 -1.05 26.44
N ASN A 162 18.59 -1.34 25.70
CA ASN A 162 18.45 -1.79 24.31
C ASN A 162 18.08 -3.27 24.30
N VAL A 163 16.94 -3.59 23.69
CA VAL A 163 16.44 -4.97 23.49
C VAL A 163 16.64 -5.32 22.03
N ASP A 164 17.45 -6.34 21.75
CA ASP A 164 17.69 -6.88 20.41
C ASP A 164 16.46 -7.66 19.94
N LEU A 165 15.92 -7.30 18.77
CA LEU A 165 14.73 -7.92 18.20
C LEU A 165 15.02 -8.81 16.98
N ARG A 166 16.27 -8.96 16.58
CA ARG A 166 16.66 -9.66 15.34
C ARG A 166 16.22 -11.12 15.34
N GLU A 167 16.31 -11.80 16.47
CA GLU A 167 15.87 -13.18 16.57
C GLU A 167 14.34 -13.30 16.51
N ILE A 168 13.62 -12.50 17.32
CA ILE A 168 12.16 -12.46 17.31
C ILE A 168 11.67 -12.12 15.91
N ARG A 169 12.24 -11.08 15.27
CA ARG A 169 11.90 -10.68 13.90
C ARG A 169 12.09 -11.83 12.91
N ARG A 170 13.18 -12.58 13.00
CA ARG A 170 13.42 -13.74 12.12
C ARG A 170 12.34 -14.81 12.31
N ASN A 171 11.96 -15.09 13.55
CA ASN A 171 10.97 -16.10 13.87
C ASN A 171 9.58 -15.69 13.39
N VAL A 172 9.13 -14.47 13.64
CA VAL A 172 7.82 -14.00 13.17
C VAL A 172 7.76 -13.88 11.65
N LEU A 173 8.86 -13.51 10.97
CA LEU A 173 8.92 -13.52 9.51
C LEU A 173 8.81 -14.94 8.94
N ARG A 174 9.41 -15.93 9.59
CA ARG A 174 9.27 -17.34 9.19
C ARG A 174 7.84 -17.83 9.38
N SER A 175 7.20 -17.49 10.51
CA SER A 175 5.78 -17.82 10.75
C SER A 175 4.90 -17.13 9.73
N TYR A 176 5.08 -15.83 9.47
CA TYR A 176 4.36 -15.08 8.44
C TYR A 176 4.49 -15.72 7.05
N TYR A 177 5.70 -16.11 6.67
CA TYR A 177 5.90 -16.82 5.40
C TYR A 177 5.13 -18.15 5.36
N ASN A 178 5.24 -18.95 6.40
CA ASN A 178 4.63 -20.29 6.43
C ASN A 178 3.09 -20.25 6.54
N GLU A 179 2.56 -19.30 7.31
CA GLU A 179 1.12 -19.22 7.63
C GLU A 179 0.34 -18.42 6.58
N VAL A 180 0.97 -17.41 5.97
CA VAL A 180 0.28 -16.46 5.09
C VAL A 180 0.78 -16.56 3.64
N ILE A 181 2.08 -16.38 3.40
CA ILE A 181 2.60 -16.27 2.03
C ILE A 181 2.59 -17.62 1.32
N SER A 182 3.24 -18.62 1.92
CA SER A 182 3.45 -19.93 1.28
C SER A 182 2.14 -20.63 0.89
N PRO A 183 1.08 -20.68 1.74
CA PRO A 183 -0.20 -21.30 1.34
C PRO A 183 -0.83 -20.61 0.14
N ASN A 184 -0.82 -19.28 0.12
CA ASN A 184 -1.41 -18.50 -0.97
C ASN A 184 -0.63 -18.67 -2.29
N LEU A 185 0.70 -18.74 -2.25
CA LEU A 185 1.52 -18.98 -3.43
C LEU A 185 1.35 -20.42 -3.95
N ARG A 186 1.26 -21.40 -3.07
CA ARG A 186 1.06 -22.80 -3.49
C ARG A 186 -0.25 -23.00 -4.25
N ASN A 187 -1.33 -22.36 -3.79
CA ASN A 187 -2.63 -22.45 -4.48
C ASN A 187 -2.60 -21.86 -5.90
N VAL A 188 -1.66 -20.95 -6.17
CA VAL A 188 -1.52 -20.29 -7.49
C VAL A 188 -0.54 -21.04 -8.40
N ILE A 189 0.44 -21.78 -7.83
CA ILE A 189 1.49 -22.46 -8.59
C ILE A 189 1.12 -23.92 -8.93
N THR A 190 0.17 -24.51 -8.20
CA THR A 190 -0.20 -25.94 -8.36
C THR A 190 -1.36 -26.18 -9.33
N ASP A 191 -2.01 -25.15 -9.81
CA ASP A 191 -3.03 -25.20 -10.87
C ASP A 191 -2.43 -24.76 -12.23
#